data_0ceb79c54ebb5278ab839af0f8440839
#
_entry.id   0ceb79c54ebb5278ab839af0f8440839
#
_cell.length_a   1.000
_cell.length_b   1.000
_cell.length_c   1.000
_cell.angle_alpha   90.00
_cell.angle_beta   90.00
_cell.angle_gamma   90.00
#
_symmetry.space_group_name_H-M   'P 1'
#
loop_
_entity.id
_entity.type
_entity.pdbx_description
1 polymer ?
#
loop_
_entity_poly.entity_id
_entity_poly.type
_entity_poly.pdbx_seq_one_letter_code
_entity_poly.pdbx_strand_id
1 'polypeptide(L)'
;MSELRRVDDVTWEVPAEARADMRVPARVFADAELVEAIGDEGWLEQLCNVATLPGIVEAALAMPDVHQGYGFPVGGVAATAPPDGVVSPGGVGYDINCGVRLLALPLTAEELGGKRRERLVHELSRAVPAGATAKSKSTSARSAR
;
A
#
# COMPACT_ATOMS: atom_id res chain seq x y z
N MET A 1 -12.41 9.17 -9.65
CA MET A 1 -11.98 8.14 -10.63
C MET A 1 -12.22 8.51 -12.11
N SER A 2 -12.64 9.71 -12.41
CA SER A 2 -13.03 10.11 -13.78
C SER A 2 -11.88 10.22 -14.81
N GLU A 3 -10.65 10.00 -14.43
CA GLU A 3 -9.49 10.25 -15.29
C GLU A 3 -8.51 9.08 -15.41
N LEU A 4 -8.72 7.97 -14.68
CA LEU A 4 -7.89 6.77 -14.80
C LEU A 4 -8.26 6.02 -16.08
N ARG A 5 -7.35 5.94 -17.03
CA ARG A 5 -7.53 5.24 -18.30
C ARG A 5 -6.59 4.05 -18.42
N ARG A 6 -7.11 3.00 -19.04
CA ARG A 6 -6.33 1.80 -19.33
C ARG A 6 -5.33 2.08 -20.46
N VAL A 7 -4.07 1.78 -20.25
CA VAL A 7 -2.99 1.87 -21.25
C VAL A 7 -2.76 0.51 -21.90
N ASP A 8 -2.69 -0.54 -21.08
CA ASP A 8 -2.54 -1.94 -21.53
C ASP A 8 -3.23 -2.90 -20.54
N ASP A 9 -2.91 -4.18 -20.57
CA ASP A 9 -3.58 -5.21 -19.78
C ASP A 9 -3.33 -5.08 -18.26
N VAL A 10 -2.21 -4.44 -17.87
CA VAL A 10 -1.77 -4.32 -16.48
C VAL A 10 -1.34 -2.91 -16.09
N THR A 11 -1.53 -1.93 -16.99
CA THR A 11 -1.13 -0.54 -16.77
C THR A 11 -2.30 0.40 -16.96
N TRP A 12 -2.50 1.25 -15.97
CA TRP A 12 -3.48 2.34 -15.98
C TRP A 12 -2.79 3.66 -15.73
N GLU A 13 -3.34 4.75 -16.26
CA GLU A 13 -2.71 6.06 -16.19
C GLU A 13 -3.73 7.17 -15.96
N VAL A 14 -3.40 8.10 -15.07
CA VAL A 14 -3.91 9.46 -15.06
C VAL A 14 -2.88 10.32 -15.78
N PRO A 15 -3.20 10.89 -16.95
CA PRO A 15 -2.26 11.69 -17.70
C PRO A 15 -1.92 13.00 -16.98
N ALA A 16 -0.73 13.54 -17.24
CA ALA A 16 -0.28 14.76 -16.59
C ALA A 16 -1.23 15.95 -16.83
N GLU A 17 -1.86 15.99 -18.00
CA GLU A 17 -2.80 17.05 -18.39
C GLU A 17 -4.14 17.01 -17.63
N ALA A 18 -4.41 15.93 -16.90
CA ALA A 18 -5.63 15.80 -16.09
C ALA A 18 -5.70 16.81 -14.94
N ARG A 19 -4.54 17.25 -14.45
CA ARG A 19 -4.42 18.29 -13.43
C ARG A 19 -3.31 19.26 -13.82
N ALA A 20 -3.60 20.55 -13.69
CA ALA A 20 -2.68 21.62 -14.11
C ALA A 20 -1.35 21.67 -13.30
N ASP A 21 -1.33 21.06 -12.12
CA ASP A 21 -0.17 21.03 -11.21
C ASP A 21 0.69 19.75 -11.36
N MET A 22 0.19 18.73 -12.06
CA MET A 22 0.97 17.51 -12.32
C MET A 22 2.11 17.81 -13.31
N ARG A 23 3.28 17.26 -13.02
CA ARG A 23 4.51 17.40 -13.83
C ARG A 23 4.76 16.18 -14.69
N VAL A 24 4.25 15.04 -14.27
CA VAL A 24 4.38 13.72 -14.90
C VAL A 24 3.05 12.98 -14.76
N PRO A 25 2.80 11.94 -15.58
CA PRO A 25 1.63 11.09 -15.39
C PRO A 25 1.71 10.27 -14.09
N ALA A 26 0.55 9.86 -13.59
CA ALA A 26 0.42 8.90 -12.50
C ALA A 26 0.02 7.54 -13.06
N ARG A 27 0.82 6.49 -12.83
CA ARG A 27 0.61 5.14 -13.37
C ARG A 27 0.36 4.13 -12.27
N VAL A 28 -0.53 3.19 -12.55
CA VAL A 28 -0.88 2.09 -11.66
C VAL A 28 -0.65 0.77 -12.39
N PHE A 29 0.06 -0.14 -11.74
CA PHE A 29 0.28 -1.49 -12.24
C PHE A 29 -0.68 -2.46 -11.57
N ALA A 30 -1.76 -2.79 -12.26
CA ALA A 30 -2.79 -3.73 -11.81
C ALA A 30 -3.61 -4.20 -13.02
N ASP A 31 -4.11 -5.41 -12.98
CA ASP A 31 -5.14 -5.84 -13.92
C ASP A 31 -6.51 -5.21 -13.59
N ALA A 32 -7.51 -5.44 -14.44
CA ALA A 32 -8.82 -4.83 -14.28
C ALA A 32 -9.53 -5.28 -13.00
N GLU A 33 -9.34 -6.53 -12.58
CA GLU A 33 -9.95 -7.08 -11.36
C GLU A 33 -9.35 -6.43 -10.11
N LEU A 34 -8.04 -6.25 -10.08
CA LEU A 34 -7.33 -5.57 -8.99
C LEU A 34 -7.69 -4.08 -8.90
N VAL A 35 -7.79 -3.38 -10.03
CA VAL A 35 -8.21 -1.96 -10.02
C VAL A 35 -9.60 -1.80 -9.44
N GLU A 36 -10.53 -2.70 -9.76
CA GLU A 36 -11.87 -2.70 -9.19
C GLU A 36 -11.83 -3.02 -7.68
N ALA A 37 -11.03 -4.00 -7.27
CA ALA A 37 -10.90 -4.43 -5.88
C ALA A 37 -10.22 -3.38 -4.98
N ILE A 38 -9.23 -2.64 -5.49
CA ILE A 38 -8.54 -1.57 -4.76
C ILE A 38 -9.52 -0.41 -4.44
N GLY A 39 -10.50 -0.17 -5.30
CA GLY A 39 -11.51 0.88 -5.09
C GLY A 39 -10.92 2.29 -5.09
N ASP A 40 -11.67 3.24 -4.52
CA ASP A 40 -11.30 4.66 -4.47
C ASP A 40 -11.17 5.13 -3.00
N GLU A 41 -10.12 4.71 -2.34
CA GLU A 41 -9.83 5.05 -0.94
C GLU A 41 -8.91 6.28 -0.78
N GLY A 42 -8.87 7.19 -1.77
CA GLY A 42 -8.04 8.40 -1.73
C GLY A 42 -6.57 8.18 -2.11
N TRP A 43 -6.15 6.96 -2.39
CA TRP A 43 -4.78 6.65 -2.84
C TRP A 43 -4.46 7.25 -4.21
N LEU A 44 -5.45 7.31 -5.11
CA LEU A 44 -5.27 7.88 -6.45
C LEU A 44 -5.00 9.39 -6.39
N GLU A 45 -5.71 10.10 -5.53
CA GLU A 45 -5.44 11.52 -5.29
C GLU A 45 -4.05 11.72 -4.72
N GLN A 46 -3.63 10.88 -3.76
CA GLN A 46 -2.26 10.92 -3.23
C GLN A 46 -1.22 10.64 -4.30
N LEU A 47 -1.47 9.68 -5.21
CA LEU A 47 -0.56 9.40 -6.32
C LEU A 47 -0.46 10.59 -7.28
N CYS A 48 -1.57 11.24 -7.61
CA CYS A 48 -1.58 12.47 -8.40
C CYS A 48 -0.83 13.61 -7.68
N ASN A 49 -0.93 13.71 -6.36
CA ASN A 49 -0.15 14.68 -5.57
C ASN A 49 1.35 14.37 -5.61
N VAL A 50 1.76 13.10 -5.61
CA VAL A 50 3.16 12.71 -5.82
C VAL A 50 3.66 13.14 -7.19
N ALA A 51 2.82 13.06 -8.23
CA ALA A 51 3.16 13.51 -9.59
C ALA A 51 3.41 15.03 -9.71
N THR A 52 3.10 15.81 -8.67
CA THR A 52 3.39 17.26 -8.62
C THR A 52 4.76 17.59 -8.02
N LEU A 53 5.47 16.63 -7.45
CA LEU A 53 6.72 16.86 -6.73
C LEU A 53 7.77 17.53 -7.63
N PRO A 54 8.51 18.54 -7.11
CA PRO A 54 9.61 19.12 -7.85
C PRO A 54 10.66 18.08 -8.21
N GLY A 55 11.14 18.14 -9.46
CA GLY A 55 12.16 17.23 -9.97
C GLY A 55 11.73 15.77 -10.12
N ILE A 56 10.44 15.46 -10.03
CA ILE A 56 9.95 14.09 -10.30
C ILE A 56 10.26 13.69 -11.74
N VAL A 57 10.67 12.43 -11.92
CA VAL A 57 11.14 11.88 -13.19
C VAL A 57 10.11 10.86 -13.73
N GLU A 58 9.81 10.93 -15.02
CA GLU A 58 8.99 10.01 -15.80
C GLU A 58 7.54 9.87 -15.35
N ALA A 59 7.28 9.30 -14.17
CA ALA A 59 5.93 9.07 -13.65
C ALA A 59 5.93 8.87 -12.13
N ALA A 60 4.81 9.18 -11.48
CA ALA A 60 4.48 8.64 -10.16
C ALA A 60 3.86 7.26 -10.35
N LEU A 61 4.39 6.24 -9.69
CA LEU A 61 3.99 4.85 -9.88
C LEU A 61 3.26 4.32 -8.65
N ALA A 62 2.28 3.46 -8.86
CA ALA A 62 1.62 2.69 -7.82
C ALA A 62 1.68 1.19 -8.16
N MET A 63 2.07 0.40 -7.18
CA MET A 63 2.15 -1.06 -7.25
C MET A 63 0.78 -1.68 -6.93
N PRO A 64 0.56 -2.99 -7.21
CA PRO A 64 -0.74 -3.64 -7.01
C PRO A 64 -1.28 -3.65 -5.58
N ASP A 65 -0.43 -3.40 -4.59
CA ASP A 65 -0.77 -3.30 -3.16
C ASP A 65 -1.11 -1.88 -2.70
N VAL A 66 -1.33 -0.95 -3.65
CA VAL A 66 -1.58 0.45 -3.34
C VAL A 66 -2.80 0.66 -2.45
N HIS A 67 -2.64 1.50 -1.46
CA HIS A 67 -3.71 1.98 -0.59
C HIS A 67 -3.35 3.34 0.01
N GLN A 68 -4.32 3.98 0.67
CA GLN A 68 -4.12 5.29 1.27
C GLN A 68 -3.04 5.26 2.35
N GLY A 69 -2.09 6.17 2.24
CA GLY A 69 -1.05 6.43 3.24
C GLY A 69 -1.16 7.84 3.84
N TYR A 70 -0.07 8.36 4.36
CA TYR A 70 0.02 9.70 4.97
C TYR A 70 0.59 10.73 3.97
N GLY A 71 -0.22 11.11 2.96
CA GLY A 71 0.18 12.05 1.91
C GLY A 71 0.94 11.41 0.74
N PHE A 72 1.62 10.31 0.95
CA PHE A 72 2.19 9.43 -0.07
C PHE A 72 1.46 8.09 0.00
N PRO A 73 0.97 7.51 -1.12
CA PRO A 73 0.26 6.25 -1.06
C PRO A 73 1.20 5.13 -0.69
N VAL A 74 0.75 4.18 0.13
CA VAL A 74 1.49 2.92 0.36
C VAL A 74 1.49 2.13 -0.95
N GLY A 75 2.60 1.47 -1.29
CA GLY A 75 2.79 0.86 -2.61
C GLY A 75 3.17 1.88 -3.70
N GLY A 76 3.30 3.18 -3.34
CA GLY A 76 3.74 4.22 -4.25
C GLY A 76 5.25 4.21 -4.48
N VAL A 77 5.68 4.55 -5.70
CA VAL A 77 7.09 4.71 -6.08
C VAL A 77 7.26 6.00 -6.87
N ALA A 78 8.26 6.79 -6.51
CA ALA A 78 8.62 7.99 -7.24
C ALA A 78 10.14 8.17 -7.24
N ALA A 79 10.68 8.67 -8.34
CA ALA A 79 12.06 9.10 -8.44
C ALA A 79 12.10 10.61 -8.63
N THR A 80 13.02 11.29 -7.94
CA THR A 80 13.31 12.71 -8.12
C THR A 80 14.78 12.89 -8.47
N ALA A 81 15.08 13.84 -9.36
CA ALA A 81 16.43 14.09 -9.86
C ALA A 81 16.90 15.50 -9.52
N PRO A 82 18.21 15.68 -9.21
CA PRO A 82 18.79 17.01 -9.07
C PRO A 82 18.76 17.79 -10.41
N PRO A 83 18.79 19.14 -10.40
CA PRO A 83 18.98 19.99 -9.21
C PRO A 83 17.69 20.24 -8.41
N ASP A 84 16.51 20.02 -8.97
CA ASP A 84 15.22 20.42 -8.41
C ASP A 84 14.53 19.32 -7.60
N GLY A 85 15.08 18.11 -7.61
CA GLY A 85 14.51 16.96 -6.94
C GLY A 85 14.45 17.11 -5.43
N VAL A 86 13.26 16.84 -4.87
CA VAL A 86 13.03 16.88 -3.42
C VAL A 86 13.32 15.55 -2.75
N VAL A 87 13.72 15.60 -1.48
CA VAL A 87 13.69 14.43 -0.59
C VAL A 87 12.38 14.45 0.16
N SER A 88 11.57 13.40 0.00
CA SER A 88 10.27 13.26 0.65
C SER A 88 10.35 12.30 1.84
N PRO A 89 10.43 12.78 3.09
CA PRO A 89 10.43 11.90 4.26
C PRO A 89 9.16 11.06 4.36
N GLY A 90 8.01 11.62 3.99
CA GLY A 90 6.73 10.89 3.93
C GLY A 90 6.72 9.78 2.88
N GLY A 91 7.47 9.94 1.78
CA GLY A 91 7.64 8.92 0.74
C GLY A 91 8.52 7.75 1.16
N VAL A 92 9.46 7.96 2.11
CA VAL A 92 10.26 6.88 2.70
C VAL A 92 9.37 5.97 3.56
N GLY A 93 8.29 6.51 4.13
CA GLY A 93 7.32 5.80 4.94
C GLY A 93 7.60 5.86 6.44
N TYR A 94 6.56 5.53 7.20
CA TYR A 94 6.62 5.45 8.67
C TYR A 94 7.08 4.08 9.14
N ASP A 95 6.72 3.03 8.42
CA ASP A 95 7.09 1.64 8.70
C ASP A 95 8.27 1.23 7.81
N ILE A 96 9.40 1.86 8.03
CA ILE A 96 10.63 1.60 7.28
C ILE A 96 11.08 0.17 7.53
N ASN A 97 11.27 -0.60 6.46
CA ASN A 97 11.61 -2.02 6.56
C ASN A 97 10.48 -2.85 7.18
N CYS A 98 9.24 -2.59 6.78
CA CYS A 98 8.05 -3.38 7.14
C CYS A 98 8.35 -4.89 7.19
N GLY A 99 8.10 -5.51 8.34
CA GLY A 99 8.52 -6.87 8.62
C GLY A 99 7.46 -7.93 8.38
N VAL A 100 6.63 -7.79 7.33
CA VAL A 100 5.61 -8.81 7.01
C VAL A 100 6.21 -10.20 6.93
N ARG A 101 5.55 -11.17 7.55
CA ARG A 101 5.93 -12.58 7.59
C ARG A 101 4.78 -13.44 7.06
N LEU A 102 5.11 -14.42 6.25
CA LEU A 102 4.20 -15.46 5.81
C LEU A 102 4.41 -16.72 6.65
N LEU A 103 3.35 -17.18 7.31
CA LEU A 103 3.34 -18.44 8.05
C LEU A 103 2.51 -19.45 7.27
N ALA A 104 3.16 -20.51 6.78
CA ALA A 104 2.48 -21.65 6.21
C ALA A 104 2.13 -22.65 7.31
N LEU A 105 0.86 -23.04 7.40
CA LEU A 105 0.38 -24.01 8.36
C LEU A 105 -0.10 -25.27 7.62
N PRO A 106 0.05 -26.47 8.19
CA PRO A 106 -0.46 -27.70 7.61
C PRO A 106 -1.97 -27.84 7.85
N LEU A 107 -2.74 -26.82 7.42
CA LEU A 107 -4.19 -26.74 7.57
C LEU A 107 -4.81 -26.32 6.25
N THR A 108 -5.94 -26.94 5.90
CA THR A 108 -6.74 -26.53 4.75
C THR A 108 -7.80 -25.50 5.14
N ALA A 109 -8.36 -24.81 4.15
CA ALA A 109 -9.43 -23.84 4.37
C ALA A 109 -10.70 -24.51 4.93
N GLU A 110 -10.98 -25.77 4.53
CA GLU A 110 -12.10 -26.56 4.99
C GLU A 110 -11.96 -26.92 6.48
N GLU A 111 -10.76 -27.26 6.93
CA GLU A 111 -10.47 -27.55 8.34
C GLU A 111 -10.64 -26.32 9.24
N LEU A 112 -10.52 -25.13 8.66
CA LEU A 112 -10.73 -23.85 9.37
C LEU A 112 -12.15 -23.29 9.21
N GLY A 113 -13.11 -24.08 8.73
CA GLY A 113 -14.48 -23.65 8.52
C GLY A 113 -15.22 -23.22 9.79
N GLY A 114 -16.24 -22.34 9.63
CA GLY A 114 -17.20 -21.96 10.67
C GLY A 114 -16.58 -21.39 11.95
N LYS A 115 -17.03 -21.88 13.09
CA LYS A 115 -16.62 -21.40 14.44
C LYS A 115 -15.11 -21.51 14.74
N ARG A 116 -14.41 -22.45 14.09
CA ARG A 116 -12.94 -22.56 14.27
C ARG A 116 -12.22 -21.37 13.70
N ARG A 117 -12.65 -20.87 12.51
CA ARG A 117 -12.11 -19.69 11.87
C ARG A 117 -12.36 -18.44 12.72
N GLU A 118 -13.58 -18.24 13.20
CA GLU A 118 -13.91 -17.11 14.07
C GLU A 118 -13.02 -17.10 15.34
N ARG A 119 -12.89 -18.26 15.99
CA ARG A 119 -12.04 -18.40 17.16
C ARG A 119 -10.57 -18.09 16.84
N LEU A 120 -10.04 -18.58 15.69
CA LEU A 120 -8.68 -18.30 15.26
C LEU A 120 -8.46 -16.79 15.07
N VAL A 121 -9.38 -16.09 14.37
CA VAL A 121 -9.32 -14.63 14.16
C VAL A 121 -9.28 -13.89 15.51
N HIS A 122 -10.14 -14.28 16.45
CA HIS A 122 -10.15 -13.66 17.79
C HIS A 122 -8.85 -13.89 18.55
N GLU A 123 -8.32 -15.10 18.54
CA GLU A 123 -7.06 -15.42 19.24
C GLU A 123 -5.87 -14.71 18.56
N LEU A 124 -5.83 -14.63 17.23
CA LEU A 124 -4.81 -13.86 16.51
C LEU A 124 -4.87 -12.37 16.86
N SER A 125 -6.06 -11.76 16.85
CA SER A 125 -6.24 -10.35 17.22
C SER A 125 -5.78 -10.05 18.65
N ARG A 126 -5.86 -11.03 19.56
CA ARG A 126 -5.40 -10.89 20.94
C ARG A 126 -3.91 -11.12 21.10
N ALA A 127 -3.35 -12.05 20.30
CA ALA A 127 -1.93 -12.40 20.34
C ALA A 127 -1.06 -11.41 19.57
N VAL A 128 -1.59 -10.88 18.46
CA VAL A 128 -0.91 -9.92 17.56
C VAL A 128 -1.80 -8.70 17.39
N PRO A 129 -1.88 -7.83 18.40
CA PRO A 129 -2.71 -6.64 18.35
C PRO A 129 -2.18 -5.66 17.30
N ALA A 130 -3.09 -5.11 16.47
CA ALA A 130 -2.77 -4.14 15.44
C ALA A 130 -2.90 -2.70 15.92
N GLY A 131 -2.08 -1.80 15.36
CA GLY A 131 -2.17 -0.35 15.54
C GLY A 131 -1.20 0.22 16.59
N ALA A 132 -0.90 1.51 16.47
CA ALA A 132 0.07 2.24 17.27
C ALA A 132 -0.28 2.32 18.79
N THR A 133 -1.54 2.09 19.14
CA THR A 133 -2.04 2.09 20.52
C THR A 133 -2.15 0.69 21.14
N ALA A 134 -1.82 -0.34 20.40
CA ALA A 134 -1.90 -1.71 20.84
C ALA A 134 -0.86 -1.97 21.96
N LYS A 135 -1.32 -2.08 23.19
CA LYS A 135 -0.47 -2.51 24.29
C LYS A 135 -0.16 -4.00 24.13
N SER A 136 1.04 -4.33 23.67
CA SER A 136 1.56 -5.69 23.68
C SER A 136 1.56 -6.20 25.14
N LYS A 137 0.75 -7.21 25.43
CA LYS A 137 0.96 -8.02 26.62
C LYS A 137 2.15 -8.92 26.29
N SER A 138 3.34 -8.54 26.74
CA SER A 138 4.51 -9.40 26.63
C SER A 138 4.20 -10.72 27.33
N THR A 139 3.95 -11.75 26.57
CA THR A 139 4.04 -13.13 27.04
C THR A 139 5.54 -13.40 27.21
N SER A 140 6.03 -13.33 28.44
CA SER A 140 7.36 -13.85 28.75
C SER A 140 7.40 -15.30 28.31
N ALA A 141 8.19 -15.59 27.27
CA ALA A 141 8.49 -16.96 26.90
C ALA A 141 9.15 -17.63 28.11
N ARG A 142 8.43 -18.52 28.79
CA ARG A 142 9.04 -19.42 29.74
C ARG A 142 10.01 -20.31 28.96
N SER A 143 11.29 -20.07 29.15
CA SER A 143 12.35 -20.99 28.75
C SER A 143 12.02 -22.35 29.36
N ALA A 144 11.65 -23.31 28.53
CA ALA A 144 11.69 -24.71 28.91
C ALA A 144 13.15 -25.14 28.92
N ARG A 145 13.64 -25.51 30.11
CA ARG A 145 14.88 -26.24 30.28
C ARG A 145 14.64 -27.70 29.96
#